data_065aaf18b31b5d9a03d013714da4f7b6
#
_entry.id   065aaf18b31b5d9a03d013714da4f7b6
#
_cell.length_a   1.000
_cell.length_b   1.000
_cell.length_c   1.000
_cell.angle_alpha   90.00
_cell.angle_beta   90.00
_cell.angle_gamma   90.00
#
_symmetry.space_group_name_H-M   'P 1'
#
loop_
_entity.id
_entity.type
_entity.pdbx_description
1 polymer ?
#
loop_
_entity_poly.entity_id
_entity_poly.type
_entity_poly.pdbx_seq_one_letter_code
_entity_poly.pdbx_strand_id
1 'polypeptide(L)'
;MLILIMFYKIFDLIKNPENIYVLLVILFFLVILLIIQTMRLHRFNSSVRKDAIKRSRAVIGGQVVEQIAPFLPNFPCSPADAKFIGKPIDFIAFSGLAEKDKVDEVLLIEVKTGQSTLSGREKEIKRAVKEGRVRYVEYRLN
;
A
#
# COMPACT_ATOMS: atom_id res chain seq x y z
N MET A 1 14.43 23.15 48.08
CA MET A 1 13.57 23.09 49.29
C MET A 1 12.43 22.02 49.12
N LEU A 2 11.64 22.08 48.04
CA LEU A 2 10.51 21.16 47.86
C LEU A 2 10.92 19.68 47.73
N ILE A 3 12.01 19.39 46.99
CA ILE A 3 12.54 18.04 46.79
C ILE A 3 13.03 17.42 48.09
N LEU A 4 13.68 18.20 48.94
CA LEU A 4 14.18 17.75 50.25
C LEU A 4 13.03 17.38 51.21
N ILE A 5 11.97 18.15 51.18
CA ILE A 5 10.74 17.90 51.98
C ILE A 5 10.04 16.65 51.48
N MET A 6 10.03 16.43 50.14
CA MET A 6 9.46 15.25 49.55
C MET A 6 10.26 13.99 49.93
N PHE A 7 11.59 14.05 49.87
CA PHE A 7 12.47 12.96 50.33
C PHE A 7 12.30 12.63 51.80
N TYR A 8 12.18 13.62 52.66
CA TYR A 8 11.96 13.42 54.09
C TYR A 8 10.61 12.74 54.36
N LYS A 9 9.54 13.18 53.68
CA LYS A 9 8.21 12.53 53.81
C LYS A 9 8.20 11.09 53.31
N ILE A 10 8.91 10.79 52.21
CA ILE A 10 9.05 9.44 51.69
C ILE A 10 9.85 8.56 52.67
N PHE A 11 10.91 9.09 53.25
CA PHE A 11 11.72 8.38 54.24
C PHE A 11 10.93 8.04 55.54
N ASP A 12 10.10 8.97 55.98
CA ASP A 12 9.23 8.81 57.16
C ASP A 12 8.10 7.81 56.88
N LEU A 13 7.59 7.80 55.66
CA LEU A 13 6.60 6.81 55.20
C LEU A 13 7.17 5.37 55.17
N ILE A 14 8.45 5.22 54.84
CA ILE A 14 9.15 3.91 54.74
C ILE A 14 9.47 3.35 56.15
N LYS A 15 9.64 4.23 57.17
CA LYS A 15 10.00 3.84 58.52
C LYS A 15 8.89 3.11 59.30
N ASN A 16 7.64 3.24 58.85
CA ASN A 16 6.50 2.64 59.45
C ASN A 16 6.15 1.30 58.79
N PRO A 17 6.26 0.15 59.45
CA PRO A 17 6.10 -1.18 58.81
C PRO A 17 4.74 -1.37 58.14
N GLU A 18 3.68 -0.73 58.62
CA GLU A 18 2.36 -0.80 57.99
C GLU A 18 2.32 -0.12 56.62
N ASN A 19 3.07 1.00 56.44
CA ASN A 19 3.14 1.69 55.21
C ASN A 19 3.94 0.96 54.13
N ILE A 20 4.86 0.07 54.50
CA ILE A 20 5.64 -0.75 53.58
C ILE A 20 4.71 -1.68 52.80
N TYR A 21 3.75 -2.30 53.46
CA TYR A 21 2.77 -3.17 52.77
C TYR A 21 1.91 -2.40 51.76
N VAL A 22 1.48 -1.20 52.11
CA VAL A 22 0.73 -0.31 51.19
C VAL A 22 1.58 0.07 49.95
N LEU A 23 2.85 0.43 50.16
CA LEU A 23 3.78 0.75 49.05
C LEU A 23 4.00 -0.48 48.17
N LEU A 24 4.17 -1.66 48.69
CA LEU A 24 4.33 -2.90 47.94
C LEU A 24 3.09 -3.21 47.07
N VAL A 25 1.89 -3.01 47.63
CA VAL A 25 0.64 -3.18 46.88
C VAL A 25 0.53 -2.19 45.74
N ILE A 26 0.84 -0.92 45.97
CA ILE A 26 0.85 0.10 44.93
C ILE A 26 1.87 -0.26 43.83
N LEU A 27 3.07 -0.65 44.20
CA LEU A 27 4.12 -1.06 43.26
C LEU A 27 3.65 -2.28 42.42
N PHE A 28 3.03 -3.27 43.05
CA PHE A 28 2.48 -4.43 42.36
C PHE A 28 1.44 -4.05 41.32
N PHE A 29 0.51 -3.14 41.64
CA PHE A 29 -0.47 -2.66 40.66
C PHE A 29 0.15 -1.85 39.55
N LEU A 30 1.17 -1.04 39.83
CA LEU A 30 1.91 -0.29 38.80
C LEU A 30 2.63 -1.24 37.84
N VAL A 31 3.25 -2.30 38.31
CA VAL A 31 3.91 -3.31 37.48
C VAL A 31 2.89 -4.03 36.60
N ILE A 32 1.74 -4.42 37.14
CA ILE A 32 0.66 -5.01 36.34
C ILE A 32 0.19 -4.04 35.24
N LEU A 33 -0.01 -2.77 35.58
CA LEU A 33 -0.43 -1.75 34.61
C LEU A 33 0.60 -1.58 33.47
N LEU A 34 1.90 -1.56 33.80
CA LEU A 34 2.97 -1.52 32.81
C LEU A 34 2.98 -2.76 31.91
N ILE A 35 2.78 -3.96 32.46
CA ILE A 35 2.68 -5.19 31.67
C ILE A 35 1.50 -5.12 30.70
N ILE A 36 0.34 -4.69 31.17
CA ILE A 36 -0.85 -4.54 30.31
C ILE A 36 -0.61 -3.53 29.19
N GLN A 37 0.00 -2.39 29.49
CA GLN A 37 0.32 -1.36 28.50
C GLN A 37 1.31 -1.86 27.44
N THR A 38 2.37 -2.54 27.87
CA THR A 38 3.37 -3.10 26.94
C THR A 38 2.76 -4.18 26.04
N MET A 39 1.90 -5.05 26.59
CA MET A 39 1.19 -6.05 25.80
C MET A 39 0.23 -5.41 24.77
N ARG A 40 -0.52 -4.37 25.15
CA ARG A 40 -1.39 -3.63 24.23
C ARG A 40 -0.61 -2.98 23.11
N LEU A 41 0.51 -2.32 23.43
CA LEU A 41 1.38 -1.69 22.45
C LEU A 41 1.99 -2.70 21.47
N HIS A 42 2.44 -3.84 21.97
CA HIS A 42 2.99 -4.92 21.15
C HIS A 42 1.95 -5.52 20.18
N ARG A 43 0.72 -5.76 20.65
CA ARG A 43 -0.39 -6.23 19.80
C ARG A 43 -0.75 -5.22 18.72
N PHE A 44 -0.83 -3.95 19.07
CA PHE A 44 -1.12 -2.87 18.12
C PHE A 44 -0.05 -2.78 17.03
N ASN A 45 1.23 -2.73 17.39
CA ASN A 45 2.34 -2.70 16.43
C ASN A 45 2.38 -3.94 15.52
N SER A 46 2.07 -5.11 16.05
CA SER A 46 2.02 -6.36 15.27
C SER A 46 0.91 -6.34 14.22
N SER A 47 -0.29 -5.83 14.56
CA SER A 47 -1.40 -5.75 13.61
C SER A 47 -1.11 -4.74 12.48
N VAL A 48 -0.64 -3.55 12.81
CA VAL A 48 -0.26 -2.51 11.83
C VAL A 48 0.80 -3.03 10.85
N ARG A 49 1.80 -3.75 11.36
CA ARG A 49 2.86 -4.34 10.54
C ARG A 49 2.33 -5.41 9.59
N LYS A 50 1.43 -6.29 10.06
CA LYS A 50 0.78 -7.31 9.21
C LYS A 50 -0.05 -6.68 8.10
N ASP A 51 -0.82 -5.64 8.41
CA ASP A 51 -1.64 -4.93 7.44
C ASP A 51 -0.78 -4.19 6.39
N ALA A 52 0.32 -3.57 6.81
CA ALA A 52 1.27 -2.94 5.88
C ALA A 52 1.90 -3.96 4.93
N ILE A 53 2.35 -5.11 5.43
CA ILE A 53 2.92 -6.19 4.61
C ILE A 53 1.87 -6.74 3.64
N LYS A 54 0.62 -6.96 4.09
CA LYS A 54 -0.46 -7.45 3.23
C LYS A 54 -0.77 -6.48 2.09
N ARG A 55 -0.83 -5.17 2.37
CA ARG A 55 -1.03 -4.13 1.36
C ARG A 55 0.13 -4.06 0.36
N SER A 56 1.37 -4.09 0.84
CA SER A 56 2.56 -4.10 -0.03
C SER A 56 2.58 -5.30 -0.97
N ARG A 57 2.26 -6.50 -0.47
CA ARG A 57 2.18 -7.72 -1.30
C ARG A 57 1.09 -7.62 -2.37
N ALA A 58 -0.07 -7.05 -2.03
CA ALA A 58 -1.15 -6.86 -2.99
C ALA A 58 -0.76 -5.87 -4.11
N VAL A 59 -0.09 -4.76 -3.75
CA VAL A 59 0.38 -3.77 -4.73
C VAL A 59 1.47 -4.35 -5.64
N ILE A 60 2.49 -5.02 -5.07
CA ILE A 60 3.57 -5.64 -5.86
C ILE A 60 2.99 -6.75 -6.76
N GLY A 61 2.08 -7.57 -6.24
CA GLY A 61 1.41 -8.61 -7.03
C GLY A 61 0.64 -8.05 -8.23
N GLY A 62 -0.06 -6.93 -8.05
CA GLY A 62 -0.75 -6.22 -9.13
C GLY A 62 0.22 -5.73 -10.22
N GLN A 63 1.29 -5.05 -9.82
CA GLN A 63 2.30 -4.53 -10.74
C GLN A 63 3.01 -5.63 -11.54
N VAL A 64 3.31 -6.77 -10.91
CA VAL A 64 3.91 -7.92 -11.62
C VAL A 64 2.93 -8.48 -12.63
N VAL A 65 1.66 -8.66 -12.27
CA VAL A 65 0.64 -9.17 -13.20
C VAL A 65 0.44 -8.21 -14.37
N GLU A 66 0.42 -6.91 -14.14
CA GLU A 66 0.37 -5.91 -15.21
C GLU A 66 1.52 -6.11 -16.23
N GLN A 67 2.77 -6.30 -15.77
CA GLN A 67 3.92 -6.46 -16.66
C GLN A 67 3.94 -7.78 -17.44
N ILE A 68 3.43 -8.87 -16.87
CA ILE A 68 3.40 -10.18 -17.54
C ILE A 68 2.10 -10.43 -18.32
N ALA A 69 1.13 -9.53 -18.24
CA ALA A 69 -0.18 -9.67 -18.89
C ALA A 69 -0.10 -10.02 -20.38
N PRO A 70 0.84 -9.47 -21.20
CA PRO A 70 0.95 -9.85 -22.61
C PRO A 70 1.22 -11.32 -22.87
N PHE A 71 1.81 -12.03 -21.91
CA PHE A 71 2.15 -13.45 -22.01
C PHE A 71 1.07 -14.38 -21.43
N LEU A 72 -0.01 -13.80 -20.88
CA LEU A 72 -1.10 -14.59 -20.32
C LEU A 72 -2.14 -14.96 -21.38
N PRO A 73 -2.89 -16.07 -21.18
CA PRO A 73 -3.95 -16.47 -22.08
C PRO A 73 -5.00 -15.36 -22.28
N ASN A 74 -5.53 -15.27 -23.50
CA ASN A 74 -6.56 -14.29 -23.90
C ASN A 74 -6.14 -12.81 -23.87
N PHE A 75 -4.84 -12.53 -23.89
CA PHE A 75 -4.41 -11.16 -24.13
C PHE A 75 -4.82 -10.73 -25.55
N PRO A 76 -5.27 -9.47 -25.77
CA PRO A 76 -5.97 -9.09 -27.01
C PRO A 76 -5.10 -8.99 -28.27
N CYS A 77 -3.76 -9.12 -28.15
CA CYS A 77 -2.83 -9.05 -29.28
C CYS A 77 -1.57 -9.87 -28.99
N SER A 78 -0.68 -9.97 -30.01
CA SER A 78 0.66 -10.55 -29.83
C SER A 78 1.46 -9.79 -28.77
N PRO A 79 2.20 -10.45 -27.86
CA PRO A 79 3.10 -9.78 -26.94
C PRO A 79 4.13 -8.86 -27.62
N ALA A 80 4.55 -9.22 -28.86
CA ALA A 80 5.50 -8.41 -29.64
C ALA A 80 4.92 -7.07 -30.07
N ASP A 81 3.62 -6.97 -30.25
CA ASP A 81 2.89 -5.77 -30.66
C ASP A 81 2.59 -4.84 -29.48
N ALA A 82 2.66 -5.35 -28.24
CA ALA A 82 2.33 -4.60 -27.03
C ALA A 82 3.53 -3.84 -26.48
N LYS A 83 3.32 -2.57 -26.11
CA LYS A 83 4.29 -1.71 -25.44
C LYS A 83 3.76 -1.27 -24.10
N PHE A 84 4.48 -1.57 -23.02
CA PHE A 84 4.14 -1.12 -21.69
C PHE A 84 4.38 0.40 -21.58
N ILE A 85 3.39 1.12 -21.08
CA ILE A 85 3.43 2.57 -20.85
C ILE A 85 3.39 2.87 -19.36
N GLY A 86 2.55 2.15 -18.62
CA GLY A 86 2.20 2.44 -17.24
C GLY A 86 1.06 3.48 -17.18
N LYS A 87 0.92 4.14 -16.03
CA LYS A 87 -0.20 5.07 -15.83
C LYS A 87 -0.23 6.19 -16.88
N PRO A 88 -1.42 6.56 -17.38
CA PRO A 88 -2.76 6.17 -16.95
C PRO A 88 -3.37 4.98 -17.68
N ILE A 89 -2.64 4.29 -18.52
CA ILE A 89 -3.01 3.09 -19.30
C ILE A 89 -1.81 2.13 -19.26
N ASP A 90 -2.03 0.84 -19.08
CA ASP A 90 -0.93 -0.11 -18.92
C ASP A 90 -0.17 -0.34 -20.22
N PHE A 91 -0.87 -0.55 -21.34
CA PHE A 91 -0.25 -0.82 -22.64
C PHE A 91 -0.89 -0.03 -23.75
N ILE A 92 -0.08 0.22 -24.79
CA ILE A 92 -0.53 0.47 -26.15
C ILE A 92 -0.07 -0.70 -27.02
N ALA A 93 -0.91 -1.15 -27.95
CA ALA A 93 -0.53 -2.19 -28.88
C ALA A 93 -0.87 -1.78 -30.32
N PHE A 94 -0.02 -2.23 -31.23
CA PHE A 94 -0.15 -2.03 -32.67
C PHE A 94 -0.37 -3.40 -33.31
N SER A 95 -1.59 -3.91 -33.19
CA SER A 95 -1.94 -5.27 -33.57
C SER A 95 -1.62 -5.54 -35.03
N GLY A 96 -0.91 -6.62 -35.32
CA GLY A 96 -0.50 -7.05 -36.65
C GLY A 96 0.87 -6.52 -37.11
N LEU A 97 1.46 -5.57 -36.37
CA LEU A 97 2.71 -4.94 -36.78
C LEU A 97 3.88 -5.94 -36.80
N ALA A 98 4.00 -6.78 -35.78
CA ALA A 98 5.11 -7.73 -35.65
C ALA A 98 5.08 -8.85 -36.68
N GLU A 99 3.89 -9.25 -37.13
CA GLU A 99 3.72 -10.39 -38.05
C GLU A 99 3.58 -9.96 -39.52
N LYS A 100 2.93 -8.80 -39.77
CA LYS A 100 2.50 -8.40 -41.12
C LYS A 100 3.16 -7.12 -41.59
N ASP A 101 3.98 -6.46 -40.74
CA ASP A 101 4.49 -5.10 -40.97
C ASP A 101 3.38 -4.09 -41.29
N LYS A 102 2.18 -4.36 -40.80
CA LYS A 102 0.96 -3.59 -41.02
C LYS A 102 0.15 -3.52 -39.74
N VAL A 103 -0.28 -2.33 -39.35
CA VAL A 103 -1.16 -2.13 -38.19
C VAL A 103 -2.61 -2.38 -38.61
N ASP A 104 -3.21 -3.42 -38.06
CA ASP A 104 -4.62 -3.70 -38.24
C ASP A 104 -5.47 -2.85 -37.28
N GLU A 105 -4.99 -2.67 -36.04
CA GLU A 105 -5.69 -1.91 -35.00
C GLU A 105 -4.70 -1.35 -33.96
N VAL A 106 -5.02 -0.19 -33.39
CA VAL A 106 -4.31 0.38 -32.24
C VAL A 106 -5.16 0.19 -30.99
N LEU A 107 -4.62 -0.55 -30.04
CA LEU A 107 -5.31 -0.90 -28.79
C LEU A 107 -4.72 -0.12 -27.62
N LEU A 108 -5.58 0.48 -26.79
CA LEU A 108 -5.24 0.99 -25.47
C LEU A 108 -5.74 -0.04 -24.46
N ILE A 109 -4.81 -0.69 -23.75
CA ILE A 109 -5.11 -1.84 -22.90
C ILE A 109 -4.87 -1.49 -21.44
N GLU A 110 -5.87 -1.72 -20.62
CA GLU A 110 -5.83 -1.61 -19.17
C GLU A 110 -6.04 -3.00 -18.56
N VAL A 111 -5.09 -3.44 -17.74
CA VAL A 111 -5.12 -4.74 -17.08
C VAL A 111 -5.82 -4.63 -15.73
N LYS A 112 -6.81 -5.46 -15.49
CA LYS A 112 -7.51 -5.53 -14.20
C LYS A 112 -7.47 -6.94 -13.64
N THR A 113 -7.22 -7.05 -12.35
CA THR A 113 -7.18 -8.31 -11.62
C THR A 113 -8.29 -8.41 -10.58
N GLY A 114 -8.83 -9.60 -10.39
CA GLY A 114 -9.86 -9.88 -9.40
C GLY A 114 -11.11 -9.00 -9.57
N GLN A 115 -11.47 -8.26 -8.53
CA GLN A 115 -12.65 -7.37 -8.53
C GLN A 115 -12.28 -5.88 -8.74
N SER A 116 -11.07 -5.60 -9.23
CA SER A 116 -10.65 -4.22 -9.44
C SER A 116 -11.47 -3.55 -10.57
N THR A 117 -11.84 -2.29 -10.37
CA THR A 117 -12.61 -1.49 -11.30
C THR A 117 -11.78 -0.35 -11.89
N LEU A 118 -12.23 0.20 -13.01
CA LEU A 118 -11.56 1.34 -13.63
C LEU A 118 -11.59 2.57 -12.70
N SER A 119 -10.45 3.22 -12.55
CA SER A 119 -10.31 4.53 -11.90
C SER A 119 -11.00 5.63 -12.71
N GLY A 120 -11.14 6.83 -12.11
CA GLY A 120 -11.70 7.98 -12.82
C GLY A 120 -10.94 8.37 -14.09
N ARG A 121 -9.59 8.32 -14.05
CA ARG A 121 -8.72 8.63 -15.21
C ARG A 121 -8.85 7.61 -16.32
N GLU A 122 -8.87 6.33 -16.00
CA GLU A 122 -9.04 5.24 -16.96
C GLU A 122 -10.41 5.28 -17.64
N LYS A 123 -11.48 5.61 -16.88
CA LYS A 123 -12.83 5.83 -17.43
C LYS A 123 -12.85 6.99 -18.41
N GLU A 124 -12.12 8.07 -18.11
CA GLU A 124 -12.02 9.25 -18.99
C GLU A 124 -11.29 8.93 -20.29
N ILE A 125 -10.20 8.15 -20.23
CA ILE A 125 -9.49 7.69 -21.44
C ILE A 125 -10.40 6.79 -22.28
N LYS A 126 -11.06 5.82 -21.64
CA LYS A 126 -12.03 4.96 -22.33
C LYS A 126 -13.11 5.75 -23.03
N ARG A 127 -13.61 6.83 -22.40
CA ARG A 127 -14.57 7.74 -23.00
C ARG A 127 -13.99 8.49 -24.18
N ALA A 128 -12.78 9.02 -24.06
CA ALA A 128 -12.10 9.74 -25.15
C ALA A 128 -11.92 8.85 -26.40
N VAL A 129 -11.52 7.60 -26.20
CA VAL A 129 -11.38 6.63 -27.28
C VAL A 129 -12.74 6.34 -27.93
N LYS A 130 -13.77 6.07 -27.11
CA LYS A 130 -15.13 5.77 -27.58
C LYS A 130 -15.74 6.91 -28.38
N GLU A 131 -15.42 8.14 -28.04
CA GLU A 131 -15.89 9.36 -28.70
C GLU A 131 -15.00 9.77 -29.89
N GLY A 132 -13.99 8.98 -30.27
CA GLY A 132 -13.12 9.26 -31.40
C GLY A 132 -12.16 10.44 -31.14
N ARG A 133 -11.92 10.83 -29.88
CA ARG A 133 -11.02 11.92 -29.49
C ARG A 133 -9.54 11.47 -29.45
N VAL A 134 -9.14 10.60 -30.38
CA VAL A 134 -7.78 10.12 -30.55
C VAL A 134 -7.31 10.50 -31.94
N ARG A 135 -6.10 11.05 -32.07
CA ARG A 135 -5.54 11.48 -33.37
C ARG A 135 -4.04 11.26 -33.41
N TYR A 136 -3.51 10.98 -34.58
CA TYR A 136 -2.08 10.98 -34.87
C TYR A 136 -1.57 12.42 -35.05
N VAL A 137 -0.45 12.75 -34.41
CA VAL A 137 0.19 14.07 -34.53
C VAL A 137 1.67 13.88 -34.85
N GLU A 138 2.14 14.42 -35.96
CA GLU A 138 3.56 14.51 -36.29
C GLU A 138 4.12 15.84 -35.79
N TYR A 139 5.16 15.80 -34.96
CA TYR A 139 5.85 16.99 -34.47
C TYR A 139 7.27 16.99 -35.00
N ARG A 140 7.62 18.06 -35.76
CA ARG A 140 8.95 18.25 -36.37
C ARG A 140 9.70 19.34 -35.65
N LEU A 141 10.93 19.04 -35.24
CA LEU A 141 11.89 20.05 -34.77
C LEU A 141 12.71 20.52 -35.97
N ASN A 142 12.84 21.83 -36.10
CA ASN A 142 13.71 22.48 -37.09
C ASN A 142 15.07 22.80 -36.49
#